data_78b178fdfde81d9057e5470ca38223f2
#
_entry.id   78b178fdfde81d9057e5470ca38223f2
#
_cell.length_a   1.000
_cell.length_b   1.000
_cell.length_c   1.000
_cell.angle_alpha   90.00
_cell.angle_beta   90.00
_cell.angle_gamma   90.00
#
_symmetry.space_group_name_H-M   'P 1'
#
loop_
_entity.id
_entity.type
_entity.pdbx_description
1 polymer ?
#
loop_
_entity_poly.entity_id
_entity_poly.type
_entity_poly.pdbx_seq_one_letter_code
_entity_poly.pdbx_strand_id
1 'polypeptide(L)' 'AKLVEESTKDLVGKSEKNVEYCAAFEGLQYRVAARDGEFYALTMDYSPTRINVEIQKEIVTKINVG' A
#
# COMPACT_ATOMS: atom_id res chain seq x y z
N ALA A 1 11.96 -2.04 8.50
CA ALA A 1 10.61 -2.59 8.56
C ALA A 1 9.73 -1.78 9.48
N LYS A 2 10.21 -1.47 10.66
CA LYS A 2 9.45 -0.70 11.65
C LYS A 2 9.16 0.71 11.15
N LEU A 3 10.12 1.35 10.51
CA LEU A 3 9.95 2.69 9.95
C LEU A 3 8.95 2.70 8.80
N VAL A 4 8.93 1.63 7.99
CA VAL A 4 7.98 1.51 6.88
C VAL A 4 6.56 1.42 7.42
N GLU A 5 6.33 0.62 8.46
CA GLU A 5 5.00 0.50 9.06
C GLU A 5 4.53 1.83 9.65
N GLU A 6 5.38 2.55 10.32
CA GLU A 6 5.03 3.85 10.90
C GLU A 6 4.73 4.89 9.82
N SER A 7 5.52 4.91 8.75
CA SER A 7 5.29 5.82 7.64
C SER A 7 3.99 5.56 6.92
N THR A 8 3.60 4.28 6.77
CA THR A 8 2.42 3.92 6.00
C THR A 8 1.12 4.08 6.77
N LYS A 9 1.15 4.11 8.10
CA LYS A 9 -0.06 4.31 8.90
C LYS A 9 -0.77 5.61 8.57
N ASP A 10 -0.02 6.66 8.31
CA ASP A 10 -0.58 7.98 8.00
C ASP A 10 -1.15 8.06 6.59
N LEU A 11 -0.90 7.05 5.77
CA LEU A 11 -1.38 7.03 4.39
C LEU A 11 -2.79 6.46 4.26
N VAL A 12 -3.26 5.75 5.27
CA VAL A 12 -4.64 5.22 5.27
C VAL A 12 -5.62 6.40 5.30
N GLY A 13 -6.58 6.36 4.39
CA GLY A 13 -7.54 7.45 4.22
C GLY A 13 -7.14 8.47 3.16
N LYS A 14 -5.95 8.35 2.61
CA LYS A 14 -5.48 9.22 1.54
C LYS A 14 -5.79 8.60 0.17
N SER A 15 -5.77 9.43 -0.87
CA SER A 15 -6.04 8.97 -2.22
C SER A 15 -4.97 7.98 -2.70
N GLU A 16 -5.38 7.10 -3.61
CA GLU A 16 -4.49 6.12 -4.24
C GLU A 16 -3.24 6.80 -4.81
N LYS A 17 -3.43 7.89 -5.53
CA LYS A 17 -2.31 8.59 -6.16
C LYS A 17 -1.34 9.17 -5.12
N ASN A 18 -1.87 9.69 -4.02
CA ASN A 18 -1.04 10.22 -2.95
C ASN A 18 -0.18 9.12 -2.33
N VAL A 19 -0.77 7.98 -2.05
CA VAL A 19 -0.05 6.85 -1.45
C VAL A 19 1.01 6.32 -2.40
N GLU A 20 0.68 6.20 -3.68
CA GLU A 20 1.63 5.75 -4.69
C GLU A 20 2.82 6.72 -4.81
N TYR A 21 2.55 8.01 -4.81
CA TYR A 21 3.58 9.02 -4.87
C TYR A 21 4.49 8.97 -3.64
N CYS A 22 3.90 8.85 -2.45
CA CYS A 22 4.68 8.75 -1.22
C CYS A 22 5.53 7.50 -1.18
N ALA A 23 5.01 6.37 -1.65
CA ALA A 23 5.77 5.13 -1.71
C ALA A 23 6.98 5.28 -2.63
N ALA A 24 6.79 5.86 -3.80
CA ALA A 24 7.87 6.10 -4.74
C ALA A 24 8.92 7.06 -4.15
N PHE A 25 8.47 8.09 -3.47
CA PHE A 25 9.36 9.07 -2.84
C PHE A 25 10.25 8.43 -1.79
N GLU A 26 9.72 7.48 -1.03
CA GLU A 26 10.47 6.79 0.02
C GLU A 26 11.23 5.55 -0.50
N GLY A 27 11.17 5.29 -1.79
CA GLY A 27 11.84 4.14 -2.38
C GLY A 27 11.17 2.82 -2.09
N LEU A 28 9.88 2.83 -1.75
CA LEU A 28 9.11 1.63 -1.49
C LEU A 28 8.46 1.12 -2.77
N GLN A 29 8.25 -0.20 -2.82
CA GLN A 29 7.47 -0.81 -3.88
C GLN A 29 5.99 -0.68 -3.54
N TYR A 30 5.16 -0.45 -4.55
CA TYR A 30 3.73 -0.24 -4.37
C TYR A 30 2.96 -1.34 -5.12
N ARG A 31 2.02 -1.98 -4.43
CA ARG A 31 1.19 -3.02 -5.03
C ARG A 31 -0.23 -2.91 -4.51
N VAL A 32 -1.19 -2.96 -5.43
CA VAL A 32 -2.61 -2.95 -5.07
C VAL A 32 -3.05 -4.39 -4.80
N ALA A 33 -3.51 -4.65 -3.59
CA ALA A 33 -4.01 -5.97 -3.20
C ALA A 33 -5.50 -6.13 -3.46
N ALA A 34 -6.26 -5.04 -3.36
CA ALA A 34 -7.70 -5.07 -3.60
C ALA A 34 -8.17 -3.68 -4.01
N ARG A 35 -9.22 -3.64 -4.84
CA ARG A 35 -9.83 -2.37 -5.27
C ARG A 35 -11.33 -2.56 -5.40
N ASP A 36 -12.09 -1.74 -4.67
CA ASP A 36 -13.56 -1.73 -4.71
C ASP A 36 -14.18 -3.13 -4.50
N GLY A 37 -13.64 -3.87 -3.55
CA GLY A 37 -14.10 -5.22 -3.22
C GLY A 37 -13.57 -6.31 -4.11
N GLU A 38 -12.77 -5.99 -5.10
CA GLU A 38 -12.15 -6.96 -5.99
C GLU A 38 -10.73 -7.24 -5.53
N PHE A 39 -10.44 -8.51 -5.24
CA PHE A 39 -9.13 -8.92 -4.76
C PHE A 39 -8.27 -9.43 -5.91
N TYR A 40 -7.05 -8.97 -5.96
CA TYR A 40 -6.08 -9.38 -6.98
C TYR A 40 -5.20 -10.50 -6.47
N ALA A 41 -4.80 -11.39 -7.37
CA ALA A 41 -3.87 -12.45 -7.01
C ALA A 41 -2.52 -11.85 -6.64
N LEU A 42 -2.01 -12.24 -5.48
CA LEU A 42 -0.72 -11.77 -4.99
C LEU A 42 0.27 -12.93 -5.00
N THR A 43 1.54 -12.57 -5.23
CA THR A 43 2.61 -13.56 -5.14
C THR A 43 2.89 -13.92 -3.69
N MET A 44 3.42 -15.11 -3.45
CA MET A 44 3.70 -15.61 -2.10
C MET A 44 5.00 -15.06 -1.52
N ASP A 45 5.75 -14.30 -2.28
CA ASP A 45 7.03 -13.76 -1.83
C ASP A 45 6.81 -12.57 -0.89
N TYR A 46 7.62 -12.51 0.15
CA TYR A 46 7.60 -11.41 1.10
C TYR A 46 8.66 -10.37 0.73
N SER A 47 8.33 -9.09 0.81
CA SER A 47 9.29 -8.00 0.62
C SER A 47 9.13 -6.97 1.73
N PRO A 48 10.15 -6.72 2.54
CA PRO A 48 10.05 -5.75 3.63
C PRO A 48 9.97 -4.29 3.15
N THR A 49 10.24 -4.05 1.87
CA THR A 49 10.18 -2.70 1.30
C THR A 49 9.01 -2.51 0.35
N ARG A 50 8.05 -3.43 0.37
CA ARG A 50 6.86 -3.34 -0.48
C ARG A 50 5.61 -3.17 0.36
N ILE A 51 4.76 -2.23 -0.02
CA ILE A 51 3.47 -2.05 0.62
C ILE A 51 2.36 -2.61 -0.29
N ASN A 52 1.40 -3.28 0.34
CA ASN A 52 0.20 -3.77 -0.31
C ASN A 52 -0.96 -2.95 0.19
N VAL A 53 -1.74 -2.36 -0.71
CA VAL A 53 -2.82 -1.47 -0.34
C VAL A 53 -4.17 -2.02 -0.78
N GLU A 54 -5.20 -1.76 0.03
CA GLU A 54 -6.58 -2.01 -0.35
C GLU A 54 -7.26 -0.66 -0.56
N ILE A 55 -7.99 -0.53 -1.66
CA ILE A 55 -8.53 0.73 -2.12
C ILE A 55 -10.04 0.62 -2.27
N GLN A 56 -10.77 1.65 -1.84
CA GLN A 56 -12.19 1.79 -2.11
C GLN A 56 -12.47 3.22 -2.54
N LYS A 57 -13.14 3.38 -3.68
CA LYS A 57 -13.49 4.70 -4.24
C LYS A 57 -12.27 5.61 -4.31
N GLU A 58 -11.16 5.07 -4.78
CA GLU A 58 -9.89 5.78 -4.95
C GLU A 58 -9.21 6.18 -3.64
N ILE A 59 -9.71 5.71 -2.50
CA ILE A 59 -9.13 5.99 -1.19
C ILE A 59 -8.52 4.70 -0.63
N VAL A 60 -7.31 4.80 -0.13
CA VAL A 60 -6.62 3.68 0.50
C VAL A 60 -7.24 3.43 1.87
N THR A 61 -7.78 2.23 2.07
CA THR A 61 -8.45 1.86 3.32
C THR A 61 -7.59 0.97 4.21
N LYS A 62 -6.58 0.31 3.64
CA LYS A 62 -5.72 -0.59 4.40
C LYS A 62 -4.35 -0.68 3.73
N ILE A 63 -3.31 -0.78 4.55
CA ILE A 63 -1.94 -0.92 4.08
C ILE A 63 -1.24 -2.01 4.88
N ASN A 64 -0.56 -2.91 4.18
CA ASN A 64 0.25 -3.97 4.77
C ASN A 64 1.64 -3.97 4.15
N VAL A 65 2.64 -4.32 4.94
CA VAL A 65 4.00 -4.52 4.44
C VAL A 65 4.17 -5.99 4.05
N GLY A 66 4.77 -6.20 2.89
CA GLY A 66 5.04 -7.58 2.45
C GLY A 66 5.05 -7.80 0.94
#